data_173d3552e25e7baf74789a24b13cd505
#
_entry.id   173d3552e25e7baf74789a24b13cd505
#
_cell.length_a   1.000
_cell.length_b   1.000
_cell.length_c   1.000
_cell.angle_alpha   90.00
_cell.angle_beta   90.00
_cell.angle_gamma   90.00
#
_symmetry.space_group_name_H-M   'P 1'
#
loop_
_entity.id
_entity.type
_entity.pdbx_description
1 polymer ?
#
loop_
_entity_poly.entity_id
_entity_poly.type
_entity_poly.pdbx_seq_one_letter_code
_entity_poly.pdbx_strand_id
1 'polypeptide(L)'
;RSGRIINISSVVGVTGNPGQANYCASKAGLIGLSKSLAQEIAGRGITVNCVAPGFIESAMTDKLNEKQRDSILGAIPMKRMGAGEEVASAVVYLASHEAAYVTGQTIHVNGGMVMV
;
A
#
# COMPACT_ATOMS: atom_id res chain seq x y z
N ARG A 1 2.99 26.91 -2.65
CA ARG A 1 2.28 25.92 -1.85
C ARG A 1 2.19 24.60 -2.61
N SER A 2 2.99 23.67 -2.23
CA SER A 2 2.91 22.34 -2.74
C SER A 2 3.38 21.38 -1.66
N GLY A 3 2.93 20.16 -1.75
CA GLY A 3 3.33 19.14 -0.79
C GLY A 3 2.82 17.80 -1.19
N ARG A 4 3.40 16.77 -0.58
CA ARG A 4 3.03 15.37 -0.81
C ARG A 4 2.91 14.68 0.53
N ILE A 5 1.74 14.12 0.80
CA ILE A 5 1.51 13.26 1.97
C ILE A 5 1.28 11.86 1.42
N ILE A 6 2.07 10.90 1.87
CA ILE A 6 1.98 9.52 1.41
C ILE A 6 1.88 8.62 2.64
N ASN A 7 0.75 7.95 2.77
CA ASN A 7 0.49 7.05 3.87
C ASN A 7 0.69 5.61 3.43
N ILE A 8 1.31 4.82 4.29
CA ILE A 8 1.53 3.40 4.00
C ILE A 8 0.42 2.59 4.65
N SER A 9 -0.47 2.07 3.82
CA SER A 9 -1.53 1.16 4.21
C SER A 9 -1.04 -0.29 4.07
N SER A 10 -1.91 -1.20 3.75
CA SER A 10 -1.58 -2.60 3.53
C SER A 10 -2.68 -3.26 2.71
N VAL A 11 -2.34 -4.34 2.03
CA VAL A 11 -3.32 -5.14 1.30
C VAL A 11 -4.46 -5.59 2.23
N VAL A 12 -4.17 -5.91 3.49
CA VAL A 12 -5.19 -6.36 4.45
C VAL A 12 -6.15 -5.24 4.87
N GLY A 13 -5.78 -3.98 4.68
CA GLY A 13 -6.69 -2.85 4.87
C GLY A 13 -7.80 -2.82 3.81
N VAL A 14 -7.57 -3.48 2.68
CA VAL A 14 -8.55 -3.59 1.59
C VAL A 14 -9.34 -4.89 1.71
N THR A 15 -8.67 -6.00 1.99
CA THR A 15 -9.28 -7.34 1.99
C THR A 15 -9.81 -7.79 3.34
N GLY A 16 -9.25 -7.26 4.43
CA GLY A 16 -9.42 -7.86 5.74
C GLY A 16 -8.55 -9.11 5.90
N ASN A 17 -8.40 -9.57 7.12
CA ASN A 17 -7.68 -10.81 7.41
C ASN A 17 -8.10 -11.33 8.78
N PRO A 18 -8.52 -12.61 8.90
CA PRO A 18 -8.90 -13.16 10.18
C PRO A 18 -7.78 -13.01 11.23
N GLY A 19 -8.15 -12.59 12.44
CA GLY A 19 -7.19 -12.41 13.53
C GLY A 19 -6.47 -11.07 13.52
N GLN A 20 -6.71 -10.20 12.54
CA GLN A 20 -6.06 -8.90 12.42
C GLN A 20 -7.06 -7.74 12.33
N ALA A 21 -8.21 -7.83 13.04
CA ALA A 21 -9.24 -6.81 12.93
C ALA A 21 -8.72 -5.40 13.26
N ASN A 22 -7.93 -5.24 14.31
CA ASN A 22 -7.40 -3.93 14.69
C ASN A 22 -6.41 -3.39 13.65
N TYR A 23 -5.53 -4.24 13.16
CA TYR A 23 -4.55 -3.85 12.15
C TYR A 23 -5.26 -3.48 10.84
N CYS A 24 -6.22 -4.30 10.41
CA CYS A 24 -7.01 -4.04 9.19
C CYS A 24 -7.78 -2.73 9.32
N ALA A 25 -8.38 -2.48 10.48
CA ALA A 25 -9.12 -1.24 10.73
C ALA A 25 -8.22 -0.01 10.62
N SER A 26 -7.02 -0.07 11.21
CA SER A 26 -6.08 1.04 11.15
C SER A 26 -5.60 1.30 9.72
N LYS A 27 -5.34 0.25 8.95
CA LYS A 27 -4.86 0.39 7.56
C LYS A 27 -5.98 0.83 6.61
N ALA A 28 -7.20 0.35 6.80
CA ALA A 28 -8.38 0.83 6.06
C ALA A 28 -8.69 2.28 6.44
N GLY A 29 -8.53 2.63 7.70
CA GLY A 29 -8.73 3.99 8.19
C GLY A 29 -7.78 4.99 7.53
N LEU A 30 -6.54 4.60 7.26
CA LEU A 30 -5.59 5.46 6.52
C LEU A 30 -6.11 5.80 5.13
N ILE A 31 -6.73 4.84 4.45
CA ILE A 31 -7.28 5.07 3.11
C ILE A 31 -8.44 6.08 3.17
N GLY A 32 -9.37 5.89 4.10
CA GLY A 32 -10.49 6.82 4.29
C GLY A 32 -10.04 8.20 4.71
N LEU A 33 -9.12 8.27 5.67
CA LEU A 33 -8.52 9.53 6.11
C LEU A 33 -7.86 10.25 4.94
N SER A 34 -7.10 9.54 4.12
CA SER A 34 -6.38 10.13 2.99
C SER A 34 -7.34 10.70 1.96
N LYS A 35 -8.44 10.02 1.68
CA LYS A 35 -9.47 10.53 0.76
C LYS A 35 -10.10 11.83 1.25
N SER A 36 -10.45 11.87 2.53
CA SER A 36 -11.06 13.06 3.14
C SER A 36 -10.09 14.23 3.14
N LEU A 37 -8.87 13.98 3.57
CA LEU A 37 -7.83 15.02 3.64
C LEU A 37 -7.46 15.52 2.24
N ALA A 38 -7.40 14.60 1.26
CA ALA A 38 -7.12 14.98 -0.12
C ALA A 38 -8.12 16.00 -0.63
N GLN A 39 -9.41 15.81 -0.35
CA GLN A 39 -10.44 16.74 -0.76
C GLN A 39 -10.29 18.10 -0.07
N GLU A 40 -9.90 18.12 1.20
CA GLU A 40 -9.78 19.35 1.96
C GLU A 40 -8.62 20.23 1.50
N ILE A 41 -7.50 19.64 1.08
CA ILE A 41 -6.27 20.40 0.83
C ILE A 41 -5.81 20.38 -0.62
N ALA A 42 -6.57 19.74 -1.51
CA ALA A 42 -6.23 19.70 -2.94
C ALA A 42 -6.04 21.08 -3.53
N GLY A 43 -6.87 22.04 -3.14
CA GLY A 43 -6.80 23.42 -3.64
C GLY A 43 -5.51 24.15 -3.28
N ARG A 44 -4.75 23.61 -2.34
CA ARG A 44 -3.45 24.18 -1.93
C ARG A 44 -2.28 23.56 -2.69
N GLY A 45 -2.56 22.68 -3.65
CA GLY A 45 -1.51 21.97 -4.38
C GLY A 45 -0.86 20.87 -3.56
N ILE A 46 -1.53 20.39 -2.52
CA ILE A 46 -1.04 19.30 -1.66
C ILE A 46 -1.80 18.03 -2.02
N THR A 47 -1.06 16.97 -2.36
CA THR A 47 -1.68 15.68 -2.66
C THR A 47 -1.56 14.75 -1.47
N VAL A 48 -2.57 13.88 -1.29
CA VAL A 48 -2.59 12.90 -0.22
C VAL A 48 -2.95 11.55 -0.82
N ASN A 49 -2.02 10.63 -0.80
CA ASN A 49 -2.17 9.31 -1.40
C ASN A 49 -1.71 8.22 -0.45
N CYS A 50 -2.06 6.99 -0.79
CA CYS A 50 -1.63 5.81 -0.06
C CYS A 50 -0.84 4.87 -0.95
N VAL A 51 0.05 4.09 -0.34
CA VAL A 51 0.63 2.90 -0.95
C VAL A 51 0.22 1.72 -0.08
N ALA A 52 -0.35 0.69 -0.71
CA ALA A 52 -0.80 -0.51 -0.02
C ALA A 52 0.01 -1.72 -0.49
N PRO A 53 1.10 -2.05 0.20
CA PRO A 53 1.92 -3.21 -0.14
C PRO A 53 1.21 -4.52 0.22
N GLY A 54 1.47 -5.57 -0.56
CA GLY A 54 1.14 -6.94 -0.20
C GLY A 54 2.28 -7.59 0.56
N PHE A 55 2.67 -8.79 0.17
CA PHE A 55 3.78 -9.50 0.81
C PHE A 55 5.11 -9.05 0.23
N ILE A 56 5.94 -8.46 1.07
CA ILE A 56 7.24 -7.90 0.71
C ILE A 56 8.33 -8.64 1.49
N GLU A 57 9.42 -8.99 0.82
CA GLU A 57 10.57 -9.65 1.46
C GLU A 57 11.12 -8.77 2.59
N SER A 58 11.34 -9.39 3.74
CA SER A 58 11.84 -8.72 4.93
C SER A 58 12.47 -9.77 5.86
N ALA A 59 13.06 -9.31 6.96
CA ALA A 59 13.56 -10.21 7.98
C ALA A 59 12.45 -11.08 8.57
N MET A 60 11.22 -10.59 8.62
CA MET A 60 10.07 -11.36 9.12
C MET A 60 9.67 -12.46 8.15
N THR A 61 9.67 -12.19 6.84
CA THR A 61 9.32 -13.20 5.84
C THR A 61 10.40 -14.27 5.72
N ASP A 62 11.65 -13.92 6.01
CA ASP A 62 12.76 -14.88 6.00
C ASP A 62 12.61 -15.95 7.08
N LYS A 63 11.84 -15.68 8.14
CA LYS A 63 11.58 -16.62 9.22
C LYS A 63 10.46 -17.62 8.90
N LEU A 64 9.75 -17.43 7.79
CA LEU A 64 8.69 -18.33 7.38
C LEU A 64 9.29 -19.67 6.95
N ASN A 65 8.62 -20.78 7.34
CA ASN A 65 9.01 -22.08 6.84
C ASN A 65 8.54 -22.25 5.39
N GLU A 66 9.01 -23.31 4.74
CA GLU A 66 8.71 -23.57 3.33
C GLU A 66 7.21 -23.68 3.07
N LYS A 67 6.47 -24.33 3.95
CA LYS A 67 5.02 -24.51 3.81
C LYS A 67 4.28 -23.17 3.88
N GLN A 68 4.66 -22.32 4.82
CA GLN A 68 4.08 -20.99 4.96
C GLN A 68 4.39 -20.12 3.75
N ARG A 69 5.64 -20.16 3.30
CA ARG A 69 6.08 -19.39 2.13
C ARG A 69 5.35 -19.87 0.87
N ASP A 70 5.22 -21.17 0.67
CA ASP A 70 4.50 -21.73 -0.49
C ASP A 70 3.03 -21.33 -0.49
N SER A 71 2.40 -21.29 0.68
CA SER A 71 1.01 -20.86 0.81
C SER A 71 0.85 -19.40 0.37
N ILE A 72 1.75 -18.53 0.81
CA ILE A 72 1.74 -17.11 0.43
C ILE A 72 1.96 -16.96 -1.08
N LEU A 73 2.99 -17.62 -1.60
CA LEU A 73 3.31 -17.54 -3.04
C LEU A 73 2.17 -18.08 -3.90
N GLY A 74 1.45 -19.09 -3.41
CA GLY A 74 0.28 -19.62 -4.11
C GLY A 74 -0.85 -18.62 -4.27
N ALA A 75 -0.94 -17.64 -3.37
CA ALA A 75 -1.97 -16.60 -3.41
C ALA A 75 -1.55 -15.40 -4.27
N ILE A 76 -0.31 -15.35 -4.74
CA ILE A 76 0.21 -14.22 -5.52
C ILE A 76 0.32 -14.65 -7.00
N PRO A 77 -0.43 -14.04 -7.91
CA PRO A 77 -0.33 -14.38 -9.34
C PRO A 77 1.09 -14.30 -9.92
N MET A 78 1.91 -13.33 -9.51
CA MET A 78 3.30 -13.22 -9.95
C MET A 78 4.22 -14.26 -9.33
N LYS A 79 3.74 -15.04 -8.35
CA LYS A 79 4.46 -16.16 -7.74
C LYS A 79 5.78 -15.77 -7.08
N ARG A 80 5.88 -14.55 -6.60
CA ARG A 80 6.99 -14.08 -5.80
C ARG A 80 6.54 -12.99 -4.85
N MET A 81 7.25 -12.81 -3.76
CA MET A 81 7.07 -11.64 -2.91
C MET A 81 7.71 -10.43 -3.59
N GLY A 82 7.23 -9.24 -3.27
CA GLY A 82 7.83 -8.02 -3.76
C GLY A 82 9.11 -7.67 -3.00
N ALA A 83 9.91 -6.82 -3.59
CA ALA A 83 11.08 -6.25 -2.93
C ALA A 83 10.73 -4.87 -2.35
N GLY A 84 11.46 -4.47 -1.31
CA GLY A 84 11.27 -3.15 -0.71
C GLY A 84 11.40 -2.02 -1.73
N GLU A 85 12.31 -2.15 -2.68
CA GLU A 85 12.50 -1.17 -3.76
C GLU A 85 11.26 -0.99 -4.62
N GLU A 86 10.45 -2.03 -4.78
CA GLU A 86 9.23 -1.95 -5.58
C GLU A 86 8.15 -1.11 -4.88
N VAL A 87 8.08 -1.18 -3.56
CA VAL A 87 7.23 -0.30 -2.77
C VAL A 87 7.79 1.12 -2.78
N ALA A 88 9.10 1.26 -2.62
CA ALA A 88 9.77 2.56 -2.63
C ALA A 88 9.56 3.30 -3.95
N SER A 89 9.54 2.59 -5.08
CA SER A 89 9.28 3.19 -6.39
C SER A 89 7.91 3.84 -6.47
N ALA A 90 6.89 3.22 -5.88
CA ALA A 90 5.55 3.81 -5.82
C ALA A 90 5.54 5.09 -4.97
N VAL A 91 6.26 5.08 -3.84
CA VAL A 91 6.38 6.25 -2.97
C VAL A 91 7.11 7.39 -3.71
N VAL A 92 8.20 7.09 -4.40
CA VAL A 92 8.96 8.07 -5.17
C VAL A 92 8.10 8.70 -6.25
N TYR A 93 7.31 7.89 -6.97
CA TYR A 93 6.39 8.43 -7.96
C TYR A 93 5.40 9.41 -7.35
N LEU A 94 4.74 9.00 -6.26
CA LEU A 94 3.74 9.87 -5.60
C LEU A 94 4.36 11.13 -5.02
N ALA A 95 5.64 11.10 -4.67
CA ALA A 95 6.37 12.25 -4.16
C ALA A 95 6.83 13.20 -5.27
N SER A 96 6.79 12.77 -6.52
CA SER A 96 7.36 13.50 -7.64
C SER A 96 6.42 14.56 -8.20
N HIS A 97 6.95 15.43 -9.05
CA HIS A 97 6.17 16.41 -9.78
C HIS A 97 5.20 15.76 -10.77
N GLU A 98 5.58 14.59 -11.30
CA GLU A 98 4.76 13.84 -12.26
C GLU A 98 3.42 13.41 -11.65
N ALA A 99 3.35 13.31 -10.32
CA ALA A 99 2.12 12.93 -9.62
C ALA A 99 1.28 14.13 -9.18
N ALA A 100 1.51 15.31 -9.73
CA ALA A 100 0.86 16.55 -9.30
C ALA A 100 -0.67 16.53 -9.44
N TYR A 101 -1.21 15.71 -10.33
CA TYR A 101 -2.66 15.60 -10.54
C TYR A 101 -3.24 14.29 -9.93
N VAL A 102 -2.45 13.61 -9.10
CA VAL A 102 -2.86 12.35 -8.43
C VAL A 102 -3.07 12.64 -6.95
N THR A 103 -4.30 12.53 -6.48
CA THR A 103 -4.61 12.71 -5.07
C THR A 103 -5.80 11.83 -4.68
N GLY A 104 -5.84 11.41 -3.42
CA GLY A 104 -6.90 10.55 -2.90
C GLY A 104 -6.82 9.11 -3.40
N GLN A 105 -5.72 8.72 -4.01
CA GLN A 105 -5.56 7.40 -4.63
C GLN A 105 -4.75 6.46 -3.76
N THR A 106 -4.92 5.17 -4.00
CA THR A 106 -4.10 4.13 -3.39
C THR A 106 -3.42 3.33 -4.49
N ILE A 107 -2.09 3.26 -4.44
CA ILE A 107 -1.33 2.40 -5.34
C ILE A 107 -1.13 1.06 -4.64
N HIS A 108 -1.59 0.00 -5.26
CA HIS A 108 -1.46 -1.37 -4.75
C HIS A 108 -0.21 -2.01 -5.34
N VAL A 109 0.65 -2.56 -4.46
CA VAL A 109 1.92 -3.18 -4.86
C VAL A 109 1.92 -4.59 -4.28
N ASN A 110 1.34 -5.56 -5.02
CA ASN A 110 1.03 -6.87 -4.46
C ASN A 110 1.16 -8.05 -5.43
N GLY A 111 1.74 -7.84 -6.60
CA GLY A 111 1.92 -8.92 -7.57
C GLY A 111 0.63 -9.51 -8.13
N GLY A 112 -0.45 -8.77 -8.06
CA GLY A 112 -1.76 -9.20 -8.55
C GLY A 112 -2.60 -9.93 -7.51
N MET A 113 -2.14 -10.03 -6.26
CA MET A 113 -2.87 -10.73 -5.19
C MET A 113 -4.27 -10.15 -4.98
N VAL A 114 -4.41 -8.83 -5.11
CA VAL A 114 -5.68 -8.12 -5.01
C VAL A 114 -5.78 -7.14 -6.17
N MET A 115 -6.90 -7.19 -6.85
CA MET A 115 -7.20 -6.29 -7.96
C MET A 115 -8.47 -5.52 -7.63
N VAL A 116 -8.37 -4.22 -7.54
CA VAL A 116 -9.47 -3.33 -7.17
C VAL A 116 -9.72 -2.27 -8.21
#